data_d6f33f05d8c87d33a561a0fb015577a7
#
_entry.id   d6f33f05d8c87d33a561a0fb015577a7
#
_cell.length_a   1.000
_cell.length_b   1.000
_cell.length_c   1.000
_cell.angle_alpha   90.00
_cell.angle_beta   90.00
_cell.angle_gamma   90.00
#
_symmetry.space_group_name_H-M   'P 1'
#
loop_
_entity.id
_entity.type
_entity.pdbx_description
1 polymer ?
#
loop_
_entity_poly.entity_id
_entity_poly.type
_entity_poly.pdbx_seq_one_letter_code
_entity_poly.pdbx_strand_id
1 'polypeptide(L)'
;MGAEDTTDAFFELLNADDRAGALKLMDERIEMRVHVGDSVQLLKGHERVGGWFLRADKGLRMIPGEVKDTGHQVECDILVVRPGSKSSKIDATIKVEAGKITAINFSPRDR
;
A
#
# COMPACT_ATOMS: atom_id res chain seq x y z
N MET A 1 8.96 -7.04 15.35
CA MET A 1 7.75 -6.45 14.75
C MET A 1 7.27 -7.33 13.62
N GLY A 2 6.04 -7.74 13.64
CA GLY A 2 5.50 -8.63 12.62
C GLY A 2 5.06 -7.88 11.37
N ALA A 3 4.73 -8.67 10.33
CA ALA A 3 4.29 -8.11 9.05
C ALA A 3 3.03 -7.26 9.21
N GLU A 4 2.11 -7.70 10.03
CA GLU A 4 0.87 -6.95 10.28
C GLU A 4 1.17 -5.60 10.93
N ASP A 5 2.07 -5.57 11.91
CA ASP A 5 2.42 -4.33 12.60
C ASP A 5 3.05 -3.33 11.64
N THR A 6 3.94 -3.80 10.78
CA THR A 6 4.60 -2.93 9.79
C THR A 6 3.57 -2.39 8.79
N THR A 7 2.65 -3.24 8.35
CA THR A 7 1.60 -2.85 7.42
C THR A 7 0.67 -1.82 8.05
N ASP A 8 0.25 -2.05 9.30
CA ASP A 8 -0.61 -1.10 10.00
C ASP A 8 0.08 0.24 10.18
N ALA A 9 1.36 0.23 10.56
CA ALA A 9 2.12 1.46 10.73
C ALA A 9 2.23 2.23 9.41
N PHE A 10 2.45 1.51 8.31
CA PHE A 10 2.56 2.13 6.99
C PHE A 10 1.28 2.89 6.62
N PHE A 11 0.13 2.23 6.73
CA PHE A 11 -1.13 2.88 6.39
C PHE A 11 -1.51 3.96 7.37
N GLU A 12 -1.18 3.81 8.64
CA GLU A 12 -1.43 4.84 9.64
C GLU A 12 -0.67 6.12 9.31
N LEU A 13 0.61 5.99 8.97
CA LEU A 13 1.42 7.14 8.58
C LEU A 13 0.92 7.77 7.28
N LEU A 14 0.57 6.94 6.31
CA LEU A 14 0.06 7.40 5.03
C LEU A 14 -1.23 8.21 5.23
N ASN A 15 -2.13 7.72 6.08
CA ASN A 15 -3.41 8.36 6.33
C ASN A 15 -3.29 9.62 7.20
N ALA A 16 -2.17 9.76 7.90
CA ALA A 16 -1.87 10.97 8.67
C ALA A 16 -1.12 12.01 7.85
N ASP A 17 -1.00 11.78 6.53
CA ASP A 17 -0.24 12.62 5.60
C ASP A 17 1.27 12.66 5.90
N ASP A 18 1.75 11.70 6.68
CA ASP A 18 3.18 11.53 6.91
C ASP A 18 3.73 10.55 5.88
N ARG A 19 3.75 10.98 4.62
CA ARG A 19 4.20 10.14 3.52
C ARG A 19 5.69 9.80 3.63
N ALA A 20 6.48 10.76 4.07
CA ALA A 20 7.91 10.51 4.27
C ALA A 20 8.15 9.43 5.31
N GLY A 21 7.38 9.45 6.41
CA GLY A 21 7.47 8.39 7.42
C GLY A 21 7.05 7.04 6.89
N ALA A 22 5.98 7.01 6.09
CA ALA A 22 5.51 5.77 5.48
C ALA A 22 6.58 5.18 4.55
N LEU A 23 7.25 6.03 3.76
CA LEU A 23 8.28 5.59 2.84
C LEU A 23 9.49 4.97 3.54
N LYS A 24 9.74 5.38 4.79
CA LYS A 24 10.84 4.80 5.56
C LYS A 24 10.62 3.33 5.91
N LEU A 25 9.38 2.87 5.83
CA LEU A 25 9.06 1.47 6.10
C LEU A 25 9.24 0.60 4.86
N MET A 26 9.57 1.18 3.72
CA MET A 26 9.77 0.44 2.47
C MET A 26 11.24 0.10 2.27
N ASP A 27 11.48 -1.13 1.80
CA ASP A 27 12.82 -1.58 1.45
C ASP A 27 13.29 -0.88 0.18
N GLU A 28 14.62 -0.74 0.01
CA GLU A 28 15.18 -0.11 -1.17
C GLU A 28 14.84 -0.84 -2.45
N ARG A 29 14.64 -2.15 -2.37
CA ARG A 29 14.33 -3.00 -3.52
C ARG A 29 12.85 -3.31 -3.63
N ILE A 30 12.01 -2.50 -3.02
CA ILE A 30 10.57 -2.72 -3.04
C ILE A 30 10.05 -2.79 -4.48
N GLU A 31 9.06 -3.65 -4.70
CA GLU A 31 8.34 -3.72 -5.96
C GLU A 31 6.86 -3.51 -5.68
N MET A 32 6.21 -2.79 -6.58
CA MET A 32 4.78 -2.56 -6.45
C MET A 32 4.09 -2.83 -7.77
N ARG A 33 2.98 -3.55 -7.70
CA ARG A 33 2.11 -3.79 -8.84
C ARG A 33 0.79 -3.10 -8.59
N VAL A 34 0.37 -2.33 -9.56
CA VAL A 34 -0.91 -1.63 -9.51
C VAL A 34 -1.69 -2.01 -10.74
N HIS A 35 -2.89 -2.53 -10.54
CA HIS A 35 -3.77 -2.88 -11.65
C HIS A 35 -4.59 -1.66 -12.02
N VAL A 36 -4.48 -1.22 -13.27
CA VAL A 36 -5.20 -0.05 -13.79
C VAL A 36 -5.94 -0.51 -15.05
N GLY A 37 -7.26 -0.66 -14.91
CA GLY A 37 -8.06 -1.20 -16.01
C GLY A 37 -7.59 -2.60 -16.35
N ASP A 38 -7.27 -2.82 -17.63
CA ASP A 38 -6.78 -4.13 -18.10
C ASP A 38 -5.26 -4.25 -18.03
N SER A 39 -4.60 -3.24 -17.52
CA SER A 39 -3.14 -3.19 -17.47
C SER A 39 -2.62 -3.38 -16.06
N VAL A 40 -1.37 -3.82 -15.96
CA VAL A 40 -0.66 -3.89 -14.70
C VAL A 40 0.57 -3.03 -14.80
N GLN A 41 0.69 -2.07 -13.89
CA GLN A 41 1.88 -1.23 -13.83
C GLN A 41 2.82 -1.81 -12.77
N LEU A 42 4.05 -2.06 -13.15
CA LEU A 42 5.07 -2.57 -12.23
C LEU A 42 6.08 -1.47 -11.96
N LEU A 43 6.23 -1.15 -10.68
CA LEU A 43 7.20 -0.15 -10.23
C LEU A 43 8.26 -0.86 -9.40
N LYS A 44 9.53 -0.59 -9.69
CA LYS A 44 10.64 -1.21 -8.97
C LYS A 44 11.51 -0.15 -8.33
N GLY A 45 11.86 -0.38 -7.07
CA GLY A 45 12.77 0.46 -6.33
C GLY A 45 12.07 1.51 -5.50
N HIS A 46 12.72 1.88 -4.41
CA HIS A 46 12.18 2.83 -3.43
C HIS A 46 11.78 4.17 -4.06
N GLU A 47 12.59 4.65 -4.98
CA GLU A 47 12.35 5.95 -5.60
C GLU A 47 11.07 5.95 -6.42
N ARG A 48 10.87 4.93 -7.24
CA ARG A 48 9.68 4.85 -8.09
C ARG A 48 8.41 4.58 -7.30
N VAL A 49 8.50 3.62 -6.37
CA VAL A 49 7.35 3.27 -5.54
C VAL A 49 7.00 4.45 -4.63
N GLY A 50 8.02 5.04 -4.00
CA GLY A 50 7.82 6.21 -3.15
C GLY A 50 7.24 7.38 -3.91
N GLY A 51 7.73 7.60 -5.13
CA GLY A 51 7.20 8.66 -5.99
C GLY A 51 5.73 8.49 -6.31
N TRP A 52 5.29 7.26 -6.48
CA TRP A 52 3.87 6.98 -6.73
C TRP A 52 3.02 7.48 -5.54
N PHE A 53 3.44 7.17 -4.32
CA PHE A 53 2.71 7.63 -3.12
C PHE A 53 2.81 9.14 -2.93
N LEU A 54 3.98 9.72 -3.21
CA LEU A 54 4.17 11.16 -3.05
C LEU A 54 3.37 11.98 -4.06
N ARG A 55 3.10 11.43 -5.22
CA ARG A 55 2.31 12.10 -6.26
C ARG A 55 0.82 11.85 -6.11
N ALA A 56 0.42 11.00 -5.19
CA ALA A 56 -1.01 10.73 -4.97
C ALA A 56 -1.71 11.99 -4.46
N ASP A 57 -3.01 12.06 -4.71
CA ASP A 57 -3.82 13.23 -4.33
C ASP A 57 -3.73 13.53 -2.84
N LYS A 58 -3.71 14.81 -2.51
CA LYS A 58 -3.83 15.21 -1.12
C LYS A 58 -5.20 14.79 -0.61
N GLY A 59 -5.22 14.28 0.61
CA GLY A 59 -6.46 13.81 1.19
C GLY A 59 -6.82 12.38 0.82
N LEU A 60 -5.98 11.75 -0.02
CA LEU A 60 -6.14 10.32 -0.28
C LEU A 60 -6.01 9.56 1.03
N ARG A 61 -6.97 8.69 1.30
CA ARG A 61 -6.91 7.81 2.46
C ARG A 61 -7.03 6.37 2.00
N MET A 62 -6.21 5.51 2.56
CA MET A 62 -6.24 4.08 2.27
C MET A 62 -6.45 3.37 3.59
N ILE A 63 -7.68 2.96 3.82
CA ILE A 63 -8.09 2.43 5.13
C ILE A 63 -8.16 0.91 5.05
N PRO A 64 -7.23 0.20 5.69
CA PRO A 64 -7.28 -1.26 5.67
C PRO A 64 -8.49 -1.75 6.45
N GLY A 65 -9.14 -2.74 5.89
CA GLY A 65 -10.24 -3.42 6.54
C GLY A 65 -9.73 -4.65 7.28
N GLU A 66 -10.32 -5.79 6.99
CA GLU A 66 -9.88 -7.02 7.62
C GLU A 66 -8.47 -7.39 7.16
N VAL A 67 -7.57 -7.56 8.11
CA VAL A 67 -6.17 -7.85 7.85
C VAL A 67 -5.90 -9.32 8.19
N LYS A 68 -5.29 -10.02 7.25
CA LYS A 68 -4.97 -11.44 7.42
C LYS A 68 -3.47 -11.63 7.22
N ASP A 69 -2.79 -12.02 8.29
CA ASP A 69 -1.35 -12.29 8.26
C ASP A 69 -1.13 -13.78 7.98
N THR A 70 -0.50 -14.10 6.85
CA THR A 70 -0.26 -15.48 6.44
C THR A 70 1.17 -15.94 6.75
N GLY A 71 1.93 -15.13 7.51
CA GLY A 71 3.29 -15.44 7.91
C GLY A 71 4.32 -14.59 7.17
N HIS A 72 4.34 -14.66 5.86
CA HIS A 72 5.28 -13.88 5.04
C HIS A 72 4.66 -12.66 4.40
N GLN A 73 3.35 -12.62 4.35
CA GLN A 73 2.65 -11.50 3.73
C GLN A 73 1.36 -11.21 4.47
N VAL A 74 0.87 -10.02 4.24
CA VAL A 74 -0.40 -9.57 4.78
C VAL A 74 -1.36 -9.37 3.63
N GLU A 75 -2.56 -9.90 3.76
CA GLU A 75 -3.63 -9.70 2.79
C GLU A 75 -4.73 -8.89 3.46
N CYS A 76 -5.21 -7.88 2.77
CA CYS A 76 -6.29 -7.07 3.31
C CYS A 76 -7.07 -6.41 2.18
N ASP A 77 -8.31 -6.03 2.49
CA ASP A 77 -9.03 -5.13 1.61
C ASP A 77 -8.75 -3.71 2.09
N ILE A 78 -8.78 -2.78 1.16
CA ILE A 78 -8.50 -1.38 1.47
C ILE A 78 -9.63 -0.53 0.92
N LEU A 79 -10.19 0.32 1.76
CA LEU A 79 -11.11 1.34 1.33
C LEU A 79 -10.30 2.55 0.87
N VAL A 80 -10.40 2.87 -0.40
CA VAL A 80 -9.70 4.02 -0.97
C VAL A 80 -10.66 5.20 -1.02
N VAL A 81 -10.30 6.26 -0.31
CA VAL A 81 -11.13 7.47 -0.23
C VAL A 81 -10.36 8.62 -0.85
N ARG A 82 -10.95 9.27 -1.85
CA ARG A 82 -10.37 10.44 -2.49
C ARG A 82 -11.33 11.61 -2.37
N PRO A 83 -10.81 12.83 -2.17
CA PRO A 83 -11.67 14.02 -2.14
C PRO A 83 -12.43 14.18 -3.46
N GLY A 84 -13.73 14.40 -3.36
CA GLY A 84 -14.54 14.65 -4.54
C GLY A 84 -14.88 13.42 -5.39
N SER A 85 -14.52 12.25 -4.93
CA SER A 85 -14.77 11.00 -5.66
C SER A 85 -15.48 9.99 -4.78
N LYS A 86 -16.11 9.01 -5.41
CA LYS A 86 -16.68 7.90 -4.67
C LYS A 86 -15.57 7.03 -4.11
N SER A 87 -15.76 6.53 -2.92
CA SER A 87 -14.83 5.56 -2.36
C SER A 87 -14.92 4.25 -3.12
N SER A 88 -13.83 3.51 -3.13
CA SER A 88 -13.77 2.21 -3.78
C SER A 88 -12.98 1.26 -2.92
N LYS A 89 -13.17 -0.04 -3.14
CA LYS A 89 -12.40 -1.05 -2.43
C LYS A 89 -11.44 -1.74 -3.37
N ILE A 90 -10.24 -1.98 -2.87
CA ILE A 90 -9.24 -2.76 -3.58
C ILE A 90 -8.73 -3.86 -2.67
N ASP A 91 -8.11 -4.85 -3.25
CA ASP A 91 -7.41 -5.88 -2.49
C ASP A 91 -5.93 -5.56 -2.49
N ALA A 92 -5.28 -5.81 -1.38
CA ALA A 92 -3.86 -5.55 -1.23
C ALA A 92 -3.16 -6.78 -0.66
N THR A 93 -1.97 -7.05 -1.21
CA THR A 93 -1.05 -8.02 -0.65
C THR A 93 0.26 -7.30 -0.38
N ILE A 94 0.74 -7.41 0.84
CA ILE A 94 1.93 -6.69 1.30
C ILE A 94 2.92 -7.69 1.88
N LYS A 95 4.12 -7.73 1.31
CA LYS A 95 5.19 -8.57 1.83
C LYS A 95 6.13 -7.74 2.67
N VAL A 96 6.50 -8.30 3.81
CA VAL A 96 7.38 -7.63 4.76
C VAL A 96 8.52 -8.58 5.11
N GLU A 97 9.75 -8.08 5.04
CA GLU A 97 10.93 -8.82 5.44
C GLU A 97 11.80 -7.92 6.31
N ALA A 98 12.21 -8.43 7.45
CA ALA A 98 13.07 -7.69 8.38
C ALA A 98 12.50 -6.31 8.73
N GLY A 99 11.20 -6.23 8.91
CA GLY A 99 10.54 -4.99 9.31
C GLY A 99 10.37 -3.97 8.19
N LYS A 100 10.66 -4.35 6.95
CA LYS A 100 10.52 -3.45 5.79
C LYS A 100 9.59 -4.07 4.77
N ILE A 101 8.82 -3.22 4.10
CA ILE A 101 7.92 -3.67 3.04
C ILE A 101 8.72 -3.91 1.77
N THR A 102 8.67 -5.13 1.25
CA THR A 102 9.43 -5.51 0.07
C THR A 102 8.57 -5.64 -1.18
N ALA A 103 7.26 -5.81 -1.03
CA ALA A 103 6.38 -5.89 -2.18
C ALA A 103 4.97 -5.42 -1.81
N ILE A 104 4.34 -4.74 -2.75
CA ILE A 104 2.97 -4.29 -2.62
C ILE A 104 2.24 -4.67 -3.90
N ASN A 105 1.07 -5.27 -3.77
CA ASN A 105 0.23 -5.57 -4.92
C ASN A 105 -1.17 -5.04 -4.64
N PHE A 106 -1.59 -4.05 -5.43
CA PHE A 106 -2.94 -3.50 -5.35
C PHE A 106 -3.72 -3.96 -6.56
N SER A 107 -4.88 -4.54 -6.35
CA SER A 107 -5.75 -4.96 -7.45
C SER A 107 -7.20 -4.55 -7.17
N PRO A 108 -7.97 -4.22 -8.24
CA PRO A 108 -9.37 -3.89 -8.06
C PRO A 108 -10.11 -5.08 -7.50
N ARG A 109 -11.06 -4.80 -6.62
CA ARG A 109 -11.90 -5.86 -6.08
C ARG A 109 -13.08 -6.05 -7.00
N ASP A 110 -13.20 -7.24 -7.56
CA ASP A 110 -14.32 -7.57 -8.41
C ASP A 110 -15.56 -7.82 -7.56
N ARG A 111 -16.65 -7.40 -8.11
CA ARG A 111 -17.89 -7.59 -7.47
C ARG A 111 -18.54 -8.80 -7.70
#